data_d02cd8b17ab6e2be4a809627fa9467e3
#
_entry.id   d02cd8b17ab6e2be4a809627fa9467e3
#
_cell.length_a   1.000
_cell.length_b   1.000
_cell.length_c   1.000
_cell.angle_alpha   90.00
_cell.angle_beta   90.00
_cell.angle_gamma   90.00
#
_symmetry.space_group_name_H-M   'P 1'
#
loop_
_entity.id
_entity.type
_entity.pdbx_description
1 polymer ?
#
loop_
_entity_poly.entity_id
_entity_poly.type
_entity_poly.pdbx_seq_one_letter_code
_entity_poly.pdbx_strand_id
1 'polypeptide(L)'
;PRITVNAPLFVQKAGHCFLHLGAARQSGMSISDGSSGSSILSQITEGRYTSVFLDANMEVRINTPQKLLSLEQVSRGTMEQIYFALRMAVGEMFCQDETMPIILDDAFVMYDDERLKQTLRWLYNSKRQVILFTCHTREQRLLDEIREEEKAR
;
A
#
# COMPACT_ATOMS: atom_id res chain seq x y z
N PRO A 1 0.49 15.29 9.89
CA PRO A 1 0.30 13.84 10.06
C PRO A 1 1.29 13.32 11.10
N ARG A 2 0.79 12.54 12.06
CA ARG A 2 1.65 11.93 13.08
C ARG A 2 1.89 10.48 12.69
N ILE A 3 3.12 10.15 12.26
CA ILE A 3 3.58 8.76 12.19
C ILE A 3 4.28 8.50 13.51
N THR A 4 3.76 7.57 14.29
CA THR A 4 4.36 7.13 15.54
C THR A 4 4.95 5.74 15.30
N VAL A 5 6.25 5.58 15.57
CA VAL A 5 6.94 4.30 15.50
C VAL A 5 7.08 3.78 16.92
N ASN A 6 6.47 2.65 17.22
CA ASN A 6 6.65 1.95 18.49
C ASN A 6 7.20 0.55 18.21
N ALA A 7 8.19 0.15 18.97
CA ALA A 7 8.72 -1.23 19.01
C ALA A 7 8.08 -1.99 20.19
N PRO A 8 8.07 -3.31 20.23
CA PRO A 8 7.11 -4.20 19.63
C PRO A 8 6.08 -4.77 20.62
N LEU A 9 4.90 -5.15 20.20
CA LEU A 9 4.19 -6.33 20.74
C LEU A 9 2.96 -6.69 19.89
N PHE A 10 2.90 -7.97 19.58
CA PHE A 10 1.77 -8.78 19.14
C PHE A 10 1.43 -8.91 17.65
N VAL A 11 1.89 -10.07 17.17
CA VAL A 11 1.43 -10.81 15.98
C VAL A 11 0.00 -11.30 16.21
N GLN A 12 -0.96 -10.93 15.34
CA GLN A 12 -1.99 -11.88 14.91
C GLN A 12 -2.89 -11.36 13.78
N LYS A 13 -3.00 -12.19 12.73
CA LYS A 13 -4.06 -12.29 11.72
C LYS A 13 -4.14 -11.27 10.59
N ALA A 14 -3.27 -11.46 9.62
CA ALA A 14 -3.48 -11.01 8.23
C ALA A 14 -4.62 -11.77 7.48
N GLY A 15 -5.35 -12.66 8.15
CA GLY A 15 -6.33 -13.55 7.54
C GLY A 15 -7.74 -12.98 7.33
N HIS A 16 -8.09 -11.86 7.97
CA HIS A 16 -9.49 -11.38 7.97
C HIS A 16 -9.84 -10.40 6.85
N CYS A 17 -8.86 -9.79 6.19
CA CYS A 17 -9.13 -8.83 5.12
C CYS A 17 -9.53 -9.48 3.78
N PHE A 18 -9.20 -10.77 3.60
CA PHE A 18 -9.51 -11.51 2.37
C PHE A 18 -10.99 -11.95 2.26
N LEU A 19 -11.72 -12.01 3.37
CA LEU A 19 -13.13 -12.46 3.36
C LEU A 19 -14.12 -11.41 2.82
N HIS A 20 -13.75 -10.13 2.80
CA HIS A 20 -14.60 -9.07 2.25
C HIS A 20 -14.47 -8.83 0.75
N LEU A 21 -13.43 -9.34 0.09
CA LEU A 21 -13.32 -9.35 -1.37
C LEU A 21 -14.42 -10.18 -2.05
N GLY A 22 -14.98 -11.16 -1.33
CA GLY A 22 -16.12 -11.95 -1.81
C GLY A 22 -17.43 -11.15 -1.94
N ALA A 23 -17.62 -10.09 -1.15
CA ALA A 23 -18.81 -9.23 -1.20
C ALA A 23 -18.77 -8.26 -2.40
N ALA A 24 -17.58 -7.89 -2.88
CA ALA A 24 -17.39 -7.04 -4.05
C ALA A 24 -17.84 -7.71 -5.36
N ARG A 25 -18.01 -9.03 -5.35
CA ARG A 25 -18.46 -9.82 -6.51
C ARG A 25 -19.90 -9.49 -6.96
N GLN A 26 -20.73 -8.92 -6.09
CA GLN A 26 -22.14 -8.62 -6.41
C GLN A 26 -22.35 -7.23 -7.01
N SER A 27 -21.35 -6.34 -6.93
CA SER A 27 -21.49 -4.95 -7.40
C SER A 27 -20.83 -4.64 -8.74
N GLY A 28 -20.31 -5.65 -9.46
CA GLY A 28 -19.70 -5.44 -10.79
C GLY A 28 -18.48 -4.49 -10.76
N MET A 29 -17.79 -4.44 -9.64
CA MET A 29 -16.72 -3.49 -9.38
C MET A 29 -15.45 -3.91 -10.10
N SER A 30 -15.24 -3.36 -11.29
CA SER A 30 -13.91 -3.35 -11.88
C SER A 30 -13.09 -2.28 -11.12
N ILE A 31 -12.01 -2.69 -10.50
CA ILE A 31 -10.95 -1.77 -10.07
C ILE A 31 -10.23 -1.36 -11.38
N SER A 32 -10.93 -0.55 -12.17
CA SER A 32 -10.47 -0.08 -13.48
C SER A 32 -9.72 1.25 -13.34
N ASP A 33 -9.10 1.68 -14.43
CA ASP A 33 -8.38 2.94 -14.57
C ASP A 33 -9.09 4.09 -13.82
N GLY A 34 -8.37 4.69 -12.86
CA GLY A 34 -8.90 5.75 -11.99
C GLY A 34 -9.26 5.29 -10.58
N SER A 35 -9.14 3.98 -10.26
CA SER A 35 -9.36 3.50 -8.89
C SER A 35 -8.26 4.00 -7.94
N SER A 36 -8.62 4.19 -6.67
CA SER A 36 -7.71 4.57 -5.60
C SER A 36 -6.46 3.69 -5.55
N GLY A 37 -6.63 2.37 -5.74
CA GLY A 37 -5.53 1.41 -5.74
C GLY A 37 -4.51 1.61 -6.86
N SER A 38 -4.97 1.92 -8.08
CA SER A 38 -4.09 2.22 -9.20
C SER A 38 -3.32 3.52 -8.99
N SER A 39 -3.97 4.55 -8.45
CA SER A 39 -3.33 5.81 -8.10
C SER A 39 -2.27 5.62 -7.02
N ILE A 40 -2.58 4.89 -5.95
CA ILE A 40 -1.64 4.59 -4.87
C ILE A 40 -0.45 3.81 -5.40
N LEU A 41 -0.69 2.74 -6.17
CA LEU A 41 0.37 1.92 -6.76
C LEU A 41 1.30 2.75 -7.64
N SER A 42 0.75 3.59 -8.50
CA SER A 42 1.54 4.47 -9.37
C SER A 42 2.41 5.43 -8.54
N GLN A 43 1.89 6.00 -7.47
CA GLN A 43 2.64 6.92 -6.61
C GLN A 43 3.77 6.23 -5.84
N ILE A 44 3.51 5.07 -5.22
CA ILE A 44 4.53 4.34 -4.45
C ILE A 44 5.56 3.61 -5.31
N THR A 45 5.34 3.54 -6.64
CA THR A 45 6.26 2.93 -7.60
C THR A 45 6.82 3.91 -8.63
N GLU A 46 6.60 5.22 -8.43
CA GLU A 46 7.03 6.30 -9.33
C GLU A 46 6.62 6.07 -10.79
N GLY A 47 5.38 5.62 -10.99
CA GLY A 47 4.83 5.37 -12.33
C GLY A 47 5.32 4.09 -13.00
N ARG A 48 6.13 3.28 -12.34
CA ARG A 48 6.61 2.00 -12.90
C ARG A 48 5.45 1.03 -13.15
N TYR A 49 4.46 1.04 -12.27
CA TYR A 49 3.22 0.30 -12.41
C TYR A 49 2.06 1.29 -12.38
N THR A 50 1.29 1.34 -13.48
CA THR A 50 0.31 2.40 -13.68
C THR A 50 -1.09 2.03 -13.19
N SER A 51 -1.44 0.74 -13.25
CA SER A 51 -2.72 0.29 -12.74
C SER A 51 -2.67 -1.17 -12.28
N VAL A 52 -3.59 -1.52 -11.41
CA VAL A 52 -3.82 -2.88 -10.93
C VAL A 52 -5.32 -3.15 -10.98
N PHE A 53 -5.71 -4.32 -11.48
CA PHE A 53 -7.11 -4.73 -11.55
C PHE A 53 -7.25 -6.25 -11.39
N LEU A 54 -8.46 -6.68 -11.08
CA LEU A 54 -8.83 -8.10 -11.05
C LEU A 54 -9.49 -8.46 -12.37
N ASP A 55 -9.00 -9.51 -13.00
CA ASP A 55 -9.64 -10.03 -14.21
C ASP A 55 -10.89 -10.88 -13.88
N ALA A 56 -11.57 -11.39 -14.91
CA ALA A 56 -12.78 -12.20 -14.78
C ALA A 56 -12.57 -13.48 -13.94
N ASN A 57 -11.33 -13.96 -13.82
CA ASN A 57 -10.95 -15.13 -13.04
C ASN A 57 -10.51 -14.77 -11.61
N MET A 58 -10.65 -13.49 -11.20
CA MET A 58 -10.18 -12.96 -9.93
C MET A 58 -8.64 -13.00 -9.79
N GLU A 59 -7.92 -13.01 -10.92
CA GLU A 59 -6.47 -12.90 -10.93
C GLU A 59 -6.04 -11.44 -10.98
N VAL A 60 -5.04 -11.10 -10.18
CA VAL A 60 -4.47 -9.74 -10.16
C VAL A 60 -3.63 -9.53 -11.42
N ARG A 61 -4.01 -8.53 -12.19
CA ARG A 61 -3.29 -8.07 -13.38
C ARG A 61 -2.72 -6.69 -13.13
N ILE A 62 -1.52 -6.46 -13.65
CA ILE A 62 -0.75 -5.24 -13.42
C ILE A 62 -0.40 -4.64 -14.77
N ASN A 63 -0.77 -3.39 -14.95
CA ASN A 63 -0.43 -2.67 -16.17
C ASN A 63 0.87 -1.88 -15.96
N THR A 64 1.77 -1.99 -16.93
CA THR A 64 2.98 -1.16 -17.04
C THR A 64 2.88 -0.36 -18.35
N PRO A 65 3.69 0.68 -18.55
CA PRO A 65 3.70 1.41 -19.82
C PRO A 65 3.98 0.54 -21.05
N GLN A 66 4.57 -0.65 -20.88
CA GLN A 66 4.98 -1.53 -22.00
C GLN A 66 4.11 -2.79 -22.14
N LYS A 67 3.59 -3.33 -21.05
CA LYS A 67 2.88 -4.62 -21.08
C LYS A 67 2.01 -4.87 -19.85
N LEU A 68 1.10 -5.83 -20.01
CA LEU A 68 0.33 -6.41 -18.90
C LEU A 68 1.13 -7.56 -18.27
N LEU A 69 1.18 -7.56 -16.93
CA LEU A 69 1.89 -8.55 -16.11
C LEU A 69 0.92 -9.30 -15.21
N SER A 70 1.25 -10.55 -14.89
CA SER A 70 0.66 -11.30 -13.78
C SER A 70 1.50 -11.13 -12.52
N LEU A 71 0.94 -11.45 -11.35
CA LEU A 71 1.67 -11.40 -10.07
C LEU A 71 2.92 -12.27 -10.05
N GLU A 72 2.93 -13.39 -10.77
CA GLU A 72 4.06 -14.31 -10.85
C GLU A 72 5.28 -13.71 -11.57
N GLN A 73 5.06 -12.67 -12.36
CA GLN A 73 6.09 -12.02 -13.17
C GLN A 73 6.76 -10.83 -12.47
N VAL A 74 6.34 -10.51 -11.26
CA VAL A 74 6.92 -9.42 -10.49
C VAL A 74 7.74 -9.90 -9.30
N SER A 75 8.65 -9.06 -8.80
CA SER A 75 9.43 -9.37 -7.61
C SER A 75 8.54 -9.42 -6.36
N ARG A 76 9.00 -10.12 -5.32
CA ARG A 76 8.29 -10.22 -4.06
C ARG A 76 8.01 -8.85 -3.43
N GLY A 77 8.99 -7.94 -3.44
CA GLY A 77 8.78 -6.56 -2.96
C GLY A 77 7.74 -5.78 -3.77
N THR A 78 7.69 -6.00 -5.09
CA THR A 78 6.64 -5.43 -5.94
C THR A 78 5.27 -6.01 -5.61
N MET A 79 5.18 -7.31 -5.40
CA MET A 79 3.94 -7.99 -5.01
C MET A 79 3.39 -7.39 -3.71
N GLU A 80 4.24 -7.17 -2.72
CA GLU A 80 3.84 -6.54 -1.45
C GLU A 80 3.37 -5.08 -1.64
N GLN A 81 4.00 -4.31 -2.53
CA GLN A 81 3.51 -2.97 -2.89
C GLN A 81 2.11 -3.00 -3.51
N ILE A 82 1.86 -3.98 -4.38
CA ILE A 82 0.55 -4.17 -5.01
C ILE A 82 -0.50 -4.51 -3.95
N TYR A 83 -0.22 -5.44 -3.05
CA TYR A 83 -1.13 -5.78 -1.96
C TYR A 83 -1.35 -4.61 -1.01
N PHE A 84 -0.32 -3.84 -0.72
CA PHE A 84 -0.45 -2.62 0.08
C PHE A 84 -1.41 -1.63 -0.60
N ALA A 85 -1.21 -1.34 -1.88
CA ALA A 85 -2.07 -0.42 -2.64
C ALA A 85 -3.53 -0.89 -2.70
N LEU A 86 -3.75 -2.20 -2.90
CA LEU A 86 -5.10 -2.78 -2.90
C LEU A 86 -5.77 -2.68 -1.53
N ARG A 87 -5.06 -2.95 -0.43
CA ARG A 87 -5.60 -2.82 0.93
C ARG A 87 -5.99 -1.37 1.24
N MET A 88 -5.15 -0.42 0.84
CA MET A 88 -5.46 1.01 1.03
C MET A 88 -6.70 1.42 0.24
N ALA A 89 -6.83 0.99 -1.01
CA ALA A 89 -7.99 1.26 -1.85
C ALA A 89 -9.29 0.67 -1.27
N VAL A 90 -9.22 -0.56 -0.80
CA VAL A 90 -10.36 -1.21 -0.13
C VAL A 90 -10.75 -0.44 1.13
N GLY A 91 -9.77 -0.02 1.94
CA GLY A 91 -10.03 0.82 3.12
C GLY A 91 -10.70 2.15 2.76
N GLU A 92 -10.28 2.81 1.70
CA GLU A 92 -10.90 4.06 1.22
C GLU A 92 -12.34 3.87 0.76
N MET A 93 -12.65 2.73 0.14
CA MET A 93 -14.02 2.43 -0.29
C MET A 93 -15.00 2.25 0.87
N PHE A 94 -14.55 1.60 1.95
CA PHE A 94 -15.41 1.36 3.11
C PHE A 94 -15.53 2.59 4.03
N CYS A 95 -14.62 3.55 3.92
CA CYS A 95 -14.50 4.68 4.83
C CYS A 95 -14.63 5.99 4.06
N GLN A 96 -15.69 6.15 3.26
CA GLN A 96 -15.90 7.36 2.43
C GLN A 96 -16.13 8.62 3.28
N ASP A 97 -16.75 8.48 4.43
CA ASP A 97 -17.14 9.61 5.28
C ASP A 97 -16.18 9.87 6.45
N GLU A 98 -15.27 8.94 6.75
CA GLU A 98 -14.37 9.04 7.90
C GLU A 98 -12.93 8.69 7.53
N THR A 99 -11.98 9.42 8.13
CA THR A 99 -10.56 9.13 7.96
C THR A 99 -10.11 8.09 8.98
N MET A 100 -10.08 6.81 8.60
CA MET A 100 -9.60 5.75 9.49
C MET A 100 -8.08 5.80 9.66
N PRO A 101 -7.60 5.52 10.88
CA PRO A 101 -6.17 5.33 11.12
C PRO A 101 -5.66 4.08 10.42
N ILE A 102 -4.44 4.16 9.89
CA ILE A 102 -3.73 3.03 9.28
C ILE A 102 -2.83 2.40 10.33
N ILE A 103 -3.02 1.12 10.61
CA ILE A 103 -2.18 0.36 11.53
C ILE A 103 -1.38 -0.66 10.72
N LEU A 104 -0.06 -0.56 10.80
CA LEU A 104 0.90 -1.38 10.07
C LEU A 104 1.80 -2.10 11.09
N ASP A 105 1.90 -3.41 10.98
CA ASP A 105 2.72 -4.25 11.84
C ASP A 105 3.68 -5.06 10.98
N ASP A 106 4.98 -4.76 11.10
CA ASP A 106 6.08 -5.30 10.29
C ASP A 106 5.76 -5.40 8.77
N ALA A 107 4.99 -4.43 8.27
CA ALA A 107 4.38 -4.49 6.94
C ALA A 107 5.39 -4.37 5.79
N PHE A 108 6.63 -3.95 6.06
CA PHE A 108 7.61 -3.61 5.03
C PHE A 108 8.85 -4.50 5.00
N VAL A 109 8.82 -5.66 5.65
CA VAL A 109 9.97 -6.57 5.77
C VAL A 109 10.54 -6.96 4.41
N MET A 110 9.69 -7.12 3.39
CA MET A 110 10.09 -7.52 2.03
C MET A 110 10.49 -6.35 1.12
N TYR A 111 10.46 -5.12 1.62
CA TYR A 111 10.84 -3.95 0.84
C TYR A 111 12.36 -3.73 0.93
N ASP A 112 12.96 -3.30 -0.18
CA ASP A 112 14.24 -2.62 -0.15
C ASP A 112 14.07 -1.17 0.33
N ASP A 113 15.17 -0.48 0.60
CA ASP A 113 15.16 0.88 1.15
C ASP A 113 14.48 1.87 0.21
N GLU A 114 14.61 1.69 -1.10
CA GLU A 114 14.01 2.57 -2.11
C GLU A 114 12.49 2.47 -2.09
N ARG A 115 11.95 1.25 -2.19
CA ARG A 115 10.51 0.99 -2.10
C ARG A 115 9.93 1.46 -0.77
N LEU A 116 10.67 1.20 0.31
CA LEU A 116 10.26 1.61 1.64
C LEU A 116 10.18 3.13 1.75
N LYS A 117 11.22 3.85 1.30
CA LYS A 117 11.26 5.32 1.34
C LYS A 117 10.09 5.94 0.60
N GLN A 118 9.75 5.41 -0.58
CA GLN A 118 8.64 5.91 -1.38
C GLN A 118 7.28 5.64 -0.75
N THR A 119 7.08 4.45 -0.20
CA THR A 119 5.86 4.10 0.50
C THR A 119 5.69 4.93 1.78
N LEU A 120 6.76 5.13 2.55
CA LEU A 120 6.74 5.98 3.74
C LEU A 120 6.46 7.45 3.39
N ARG A 121 7.02 7.96 2.28
CA ARG A 121 6.73 9.32 1.78
C ARG A 121 5.26 9.46 1.40
N TRP A 122 4.69 8.47 0.73
CA TRP A 122 3.28 8.44 0.41
C TRP A 122 2.42 8.46 1.69
N LEU A 123 2.73 7.61 2.68
CA LEU A 123 2.05 7.58 3.97
C LEU A 123 2.16 8.92 4.71
N TYR A 124 3.34 9.52 4.72
CA TYR A 124 3.59 10.81 5.35
C TYR A 124 2.70 11.92 4.74
N ASN A 125 2.54 11.92 3.43
CA ASN A 125 1.74 12.89 2.69
C ASN A 125 0.23 12.58 2.66
N SER A 126 -0.18 11.39 3.08
CA SER A 126 -1.59 10.94 3.03
C SER A 126 -2.55 11.71 3.94
N LYS A 127 -2.03 12.55 4.87
CA LYS A 127 -2.80 13.29 5.90
C LYS A 127 -3.58 12.38 6.86
N ARG A 128 -3.33 11.08 6.86
CA ARG A 128 -3.96 10.11 7.75
C ARG A 128 -3.12 9.91 9.01
N GLN A 129 -3.76 9.44 10.07
CA GLN A 129 -3.03 8.92 11.21
C GLN A 129 -2.46 7.55 10.83
N VAL A 130 -1.15 7.39 10.95
CA VAL A 130 -0.47 6.12 10.68
C VAL A 130 0.25 5.68 11.95
N ILE A 131 0.02 4.44 12.35
CA ILE A 131 0.72 3.77 13.44
C ILE A 131 1.51 2.62 12.82
N LEU A 132 2.82 2.72 12.88
CA LEU A 132 3.73 1.71 12.35
C LEU A 132 4.45 1.01 13.50
N PHE A 133 4.21 -0.29 13.63
CA PHE A 133 4.98 -1.17 14.50
C PHE A 133 6.06 -1.84 13.66
N THR A 134 7.30 -1.81 14.14
CA THR A 134 8.43 -2.44 13.44
C THR A 134 9.53 -2.80 14.42
N CYS A 135 10.24 -3.89 14.14
CA CYS A 135 11.47 -4.28 14.84
C CYS A 135 12.74 -3.77 14.12
N HIS A 136 12.60 -3.07 12.99
CA HIS A 136 13.71 -2.57 12.19
C HIS A 136 13.95 -1.08 12.41
N THR A 137 15.20 -0.67 12.50
CA THR A 137 15.59 0.74 12.66
C THR A 137 15.56 1.52 11.35
N ARG A 138 15.52 0.84 10.22
CA ARG A 138 15.55 1.47 8.88
C ARG A 138 14.31 2.33 8.62
N GLU A 139 13.13 1.91 9.09
CA GLU A 139 11.89 2.67 8.96
C GLU A 139 11.99 4.02 9.66
N GLN A 140 12.55 4.04 10.87
CA GLN A 140 12.77 5.27 11.62
C GLN A 140 13.75 6.19 10.88
N ARG A 141 14.89 5.65 10.45
CA ARG A 141 15.91 6.42 9.72
C ARG A 141 15.34 7.06 8.45
N LEU A 142 14.63 6.29 7.64
CA LEU A 142 14.03 6.80 6.38
C LEU A 142 12.92 7.82 6.63
N LEU A 143 12.14 7.67 7.69
CA LEU A 143 11.15 8.66 8.09
C LEU A 143 11.79 9.98 8.53
N ASP A 144 12.89 9.93 9.25
CA ASP A 144 13.60 11.14 9.67
C ASP A 144 14.21 11.87 8.45
N GLU A 145 14.78 11.12 7.49
CA GLU A 145 15.22 11.69 6.20
C GLU A 145 14.07 12.39 5.47
N ILE A 146 12.90 11.73 5.34
CA ILE A 146 11.72 12.31 4.68
C ILE A 146 11.26 13.59 5.39
N ARG A 147 11.23 13.59 6.72
CA ARG A 147 10.86 14.76 7.51
C ARG A 147 11.77 15.96 7.28
N GLU A 148 13.07 15.71 7.15
CA GLU A 148 14.05 16.76 6.86
C GLU A 148 13.92 17.29 5.42
N GLU A 149 13.74 16.40 4.45
CA GLU A 149 13.48 16.77 3.06
C GLU A 149 12.23 17.64 2.91
N GLU A 150 11.14 17.31 3.63
CA GLU A 150 9.89 18.07 3.57
C GLU A 150 9.93 19.40 4.33
N LYS A 151 10.82 19.55 5.31
CA LYS A 151 11.07 20.84 5.97
C LYS A 151 11.90 21.81 5.12
N ALA A 152 12.72 21.28 4.24
CA ALA A 152 13.61 22.05 3.37
C ALA A 152 12.92 22.57 2.09
N ARG A 153 11.69 22.12 1.82
CA ARG A 153 10.84 22.57 0.71
C ARG A 153 9.96 23.75 1.11
#